data_872a99c26dfd21fcb61bd5a5a63c8106
#
_entry.id   872a99c26dfd21fcb61bd5a5a63c8106
#
_cell.length_a   1.000
_cell.length_b   1.000
_cell.length_c   1.000
_cell.angle_alpha   90.00
_cell.angle_beta   90.00
_cell.angle_gamma   90.00
#
_symmetry.space_group_name_H-M   'P 1'
#
loop_
_entity.id
_entity.type
_entity.pdbx_description
1 polymer ?
#
loop_
_entity_poly.entity_id
_entity_poly.type
_entity_poly.pdbx_seq_one_letter_code
_entity_poly.pdbx_strand_id
1 'polypeptide(L)'
;IILNEAAFKDCILEKLEFTAQNDVLMPLGISPTRPEPGYGYIQMGEATSYADIYKVKAFTEKPDREFAQLFMESGEWLWNTGLFLANARYLRTTMEQYMPSVLRHLDEIYPHWTIDEENAYMQEHFRSYPNLSIDYGILEKSEHVCVARCQFGWADVGTWHGIYEAREKDAEGNVVIDSKVLFDDSRDNVVKLSKGKLAVLGGLEGFIVAEKGNVLLVCKKEDSSALVRKYVNEIAIRTGEEYL
;
A
#
# COMPACT_ATOMS: atom_id res chain seq x y z
N ILE A 1 6.62 3.03 5.08
CA ILE A 1 7.74 3.27 6.05
C ILE A 1 8.28 1.93 6.55
N ILE A 2 9.60 1.82 6.69
CA ILE A 2 10.29 0.68 7.28
C ILE A 2 10.77 1.12 8.67
N LEU A 3 10.46 0.33 9.71
CA LEU A 3 10.80 0.68 11.09
C LEU A 3 12.15 0.11 11.56
N ASN A 4 12.62 -0.97 10.96
CA ASN A 4 13.91 -1.61 11.28
C ASN A 4 14.71 -1.84 9.99
N GLU A 5 15.61 -0.91 9.68
CA GLU A 5 16.41 -0.93 8.45
C GLU A 5 17.37 -2.13 8.39
N ALA A 6 17.96 -2.54 9.52
CA ALA A 6 18.85 -3.69 9.56
C ALA A 6 18.11 -4.99 9.23
N ALA A 7 16.99 -5.24 9.89
CA ALA A 7 16.16 -6.41 9.63
C ALA A 7 15.59 -6.40 8.19
N PHE A 8 15.25 -5.23 7.66
CA PHE A 8 14.84 -5.08 6.26
C PHE A 8 15.94 -5.48 5.30
N LYS A 9 17.17 -4.94 5.50
CA LYS A 9 18.31 -5.25 4.66
C LYS A 9 18.61 -6.75 4.64
N ASP A 10 18.67 -7.39 5.81
CA ASP A 10 18.94 -8.82 5.92
C ASP A 10 17.85 -9.65 5.23
N CYS A 11 16.59 -9.29 5.45
CA CYS A 11 15.44 -9.92 4.78
C CYS A 11 15.54 -9.80 3.26
N ILE A 12 15.82 -8.62 2.71
CA ILE A 12 15.93 -8.41 1.26
C ILE A 12 17.07 -9.21 0.67
N LEU A 13 18.26 -9.21 1.28
CA LEU A 13 19.42 -9.95 0.77
C LEU A 13 19.14 -11.45 0.69
N GLU A 14 18.58 -12.04 1.75
CA GLU A 14 18.21 -13.45 1.78
C GLU A 14 17.17 -13.81 0.70
N LYS A 15 16.15 -12.96 0.50
CA LYS A 15 15.08 -13.23 -0.46
C LYS A 15 15.53 -12.98 -1.90
N LEU A 16 16.49 -12.06 -2.12
CA LEU A 16 17.14 -11.88 -3.43
C LEU A 16 17.94 -13.12 -3.84
N GLU A 17 18.66 -13.76 -2.92
CA GLU A 17 19.36 -15.03 -3.21
C GLU A 17 18.38 -16.11 -3.65
N PHE A 18 17.23 -16.22 -3.00
CA PHE A 18 16.19 -17.15 -3.40
C PHE A 18 15.65 -16.87 -4.81
N THR A 19 15.27 -15.62 -5.09
CA THR A 19 14.71 -15.24 -6.40
C THR A 19 15.73 -15.27 -7.53
N ALA A 20 17.02 -15.13 -7.24
CA ALA A 20 18.08 -15.32 -8.23
C ALA A 20 18.19 -16.78 -8.72
N GLN A 21 17.80 -17.75 -7.90
CA GLN A 21 17.88 -19.19 -8.21
C GLN A 21 16.53 -19.79 -8.60
N ASN A 22 15.43 -19.06 -8.41
CA ASN A 22 14.08 -19.54 -8.65
C ASN A 22 13.30 -18.55 -9.53
N ASP A 23 12.62 -19.08 -10.54
CA ASP A 23 11.77 -18.31 -11.43
C ASP A 23 10.41 -18.05 -10.78
N VAL A 24 10.37 -17.10 -9.87
CA VAL A 24 9.17 -16.68 -9.13
C VAL A 24 9.07 -15.16 -9.01
N LEU A 25 7.85 -14.64 -8.92
CA LEU A 25 7.57 -13.31 -8.41
C LEU A 25 7.28 -13.43 -6.91
N MET A 26 7.98 -12.64 -6.10
CA MET A 26 7.90 -12.72 -4.64
C MET A 26 7.49 -11.38 -4.03
N PRO A 27 6.22 -11.15 -3.72
CA PRO A 27 5.80 -10.09 -2.83
C PRO A 27 6.32 -10.31 -1.40
N LEU A 28 6.62 -9.19 -0.71
CA LEU A 28 6.91 -9.23 0.72
C LEU A 28 5.60 -9.02 1.49
N GLY A 29 5.35 -9.90 2.44
CA GLY A 29 4.14 -9.89 3.24
C GLY A 29 4.43 -9.66 4.72
N ILE A 30 3.53 -8.93 5.38
CA ILE A 30 3.56 -8.63 6.82
C ILE A 30 2.31 -9.21 7.47
N SER A 31 2.46 -9.84 8.63
CA SER A 31 1.32 -10.37 9.38
C SER A 31 0.36 -9.24 9.78
N PRO A 32 -0.94 -9.36 9.48
CA PRO A 32 -1.93 -8.35 9.86
C PRO A 32 -2.03 -8.20 11.37
N THR A 33 -2.08 -6.97 11.85
CA THR A 33 -2.30 -6.62 13.26
C THR A 33 -3.70 -6.06 13.52
N ARG A 34 -4.44 -5.77 12.44
CA ARG A 34 -5.82 -5.26 12.43
C ARG A 34 -6.49 -5.58 11.10
N PRO A 35 -7.83 -5.52 10.99
CA PRO A 35 -8.53 -5.59 9.71
C PRO A 35 -8.35 -4.25 8.96
N GLU A 36 -7.60 -4.24 7.86
CA GLU A 36 -7.34 -3.02 7.08
C GLU A 36 -7.88 -3.16 5.64
N PRO A 37 -9.05 -2.57 5.33
CA PRO A 37 -9.63 -2.64 3.99
C PRO A 37 -8.87 -1.86 2.91
N GLY A 38 -7.84 -1.09 3.30
CA GLY A 38 -7.01 -0.31 2.39
C GLY A 38 -5.89 -1.09 1.74
N TYR A 39 -5.59 -2.31 2.23
CA TYR A 39 -4.45 -3.12 1.79
C TYR A 39 -4.84 -4.31 0.94
N GLY A 40 -3.88 -4.81 0.16
CA GLY A 40 -3.95 -6.13 -0.43
C GLY A 40 -3.60 -7.22 0.59
N TYR A 41 -4.16 -8.39 0.42
CA TYR A 41 -3.94 -9.57 1.27
C TYR A 41 -3.48 -10.74 0.42
N ILE A 42 -2.47 -11.48 0.92
CA ILE A 42 -1.86 -12.63 0.26
C ILE A 42 -2.06 -13.85 1.15
N GLN A 43 -2.76 -14.88 0.67
CA GLN A 43 -2.90 -16.14 1.40
C GLN A 43 -1.68 -17.00 1.20
N MET A 44 -1.04 -17.36 2.32
CA MET A 44 0.03 -18.36 2.33
C MET A 44 -0.52 -19.76 2.04
N GLY A 45 0.14 -20.47 1.16
CA GLY A 45 -0.11 -21.87 0.87
C GLY A 45 0.96 -22.76 1.49
N GLU A 46 1.46 -23.74 0.71
CA GLU A 46 2.51 -24.64 1.15
C GLU A 46 3.82 -23.89 1.45
N ALA A 47 4.45 -24.25 2.56
CA ALA A 47 5.80 -23.78 2.87
C ALA A 47 6.80 -24.33 1.85
N THR A 48 7.77 -23.52 1.45
CA THR A 48 8.90 -23.98 0.65
C THR A 48 9.98 -24.60 1.54
N SER A 49 11.06 -25.08 0.95
CA SER A 49 12.23 -25.54 1.71
C SER A 49 13.03 -24.41 2.38
N TYR A 50 12.70 -23.16 2.08
CA TYR A 50 13.30 -21.97 2.67
C TYR A 50 12.41 -21.38 3.75
N ALA A 51 13.02 -20.97 4.86
CA ALA A 51 12.28 -20.38 5.97
C ALA A 51 11.51 -19.13 5.54
N ASP A 52 10.30 -18.97 6.07
CA ASP A 52 9.42 -17.83 5.85
C ASP A 52 9.09 -17.52 4.37
N ILE A 53 9.23 -18.51 3.47
CA ILE A 53 8.81 -18.41 2.08
C ILE A 53 7.71 -19.46 1.81
N TYR A 54 6.57 -19.00 1.33
CA TYR A 54 5.39 -19.81 1.06
C TYR A 54 4.93 -19.63 -0.38
N LYS A 55 4.40 -20.69 -1.01
CA LYS A 55 3.63 -20.52 -2.25
C LYS A 55 2.41 -19.66 -1.98
N VAL A 56 2.02 -18.82 -2.91
CA VAL A 56 0.78 -18.05 -2.80
C VAL A 56 -0.39 -18.94 -3.18
N LYS A 57 -1.42 -18.98 -2.32
CA LYS A 57 -2.66 -19.71 -2.57
C LYS A 57 -3.75 -18.82 -3.16
N ALA A 58 -3.85 -17.59 -2.69
CA ALA A 58 -4.78 -16.59 -3.19
C ALA A 58 -4.26 -15.17 -2.93
N PHE A 59 -4.79 -14.22 -3.67
CA PHE A 59 -4.56 -12.80 -3.48
C PHE A 59 -5.91 -12.07 -3.50
N THR A 60 -6.07 -11.06 -2.67
CA THR A 60 -7.28 -10.23 -2.63
C THR A 60 -6.87 -8.77 -2.40
N GLU A 61 -7.21 -7.91 -3.34
CA GLU A 61 -6.91 -6.48 -3.25
C GLU A 61 -8.08 -5.73 -2.61
N LYS A 62 -7.79 -5.02 -1.53
CA LYS A 62 -8.72 -4.13 -0.82
C LYS A 62 -10.07 -4.79 -0.49
N PRO A 63 -10.08 -5.86 0.31
CA PRO A 63 -11.30 -6.53 0.74
C PRO A 63 -12.19 -5.57 1.54
N ASP A 64 -13.44 -5.95 1.74
CA ASP A 64 -14.24 -5.28 2.78
C ASP A 64 -13.74 -5.66 4.19
N ARG A 65 -14.25 -4.93 5.22
CA ARG A 65 -13.79 -5.09 6.60
C ARG A 65 -14.06 -6.48 7.16
N GLU A 66 -15.17 -7.10 6.79
CA GLU A 66 -15.57 -8.42 7.30
C GLU A 66 -14.58 -9.49 6.80
N PHE A 67 -14.24 -9.46 5.50
CA PHE A 67 -13.21 -10.36 4.96
C PHE A 67 -11.82 -10.04 5.53
N ALA A 68 -11.44 -8.77 5.68
CA ALA A 68 -10.17 -8.39 6.30
C ALA A 68 -10.04 -8.92 7.73
N GLN A 69 -11.13 -8.93 8.50
CA GLN A 69 -11.19 -9.51 9.84
C GLN A 69 -10.98 -11.03 9.81
N LEU A 70 -11.70 -11.74 8.94
CA LEU A 70 -11.56 -13.19 8.76
C LEU A 70 -10.13 -13.57 8.31
N PHE A 71 -9.54 -12.80 7.41
CA PHE A 71 -8.17 -13.04 6.95
C PHE A 71 -7.16 -12.91 8.09
N MET A 72 -7.29 -11.87 8.91
CA MET A 72 -6.44 -11.67 10.08
C MET A 72 -6.61 -12.81 11.10
N GLU A 73 -7.83 -13.19 11.43
CA GLU A 73 -8.14 -14.22 12.43
C GLU A 73 -7.69 -15.63 12.01
N SER A 74 -7.68 -15.91 10.71
CA SER A 74 -7.21 -17.20 10.20
C SER A 74 -5.71 -17.43 10.42
N GLY A 75 -4.92 -16.35 10.50
CA GLY A 75 -3.47 -16.41 10.57
C GLY A 75 -2.77 -16.88 9.28
N GLU A 76 -3.54 -17.13 8.21
CA GLU A 76 -3.01 -17.61 6.92
C GLU A 76 -2.69 -16.49 5.94
N TRP A 77 -3.09 -15.25 6.23
CA TRP A 77 -2.97 -14.12 5.33
C TRP A 77 -1.94 -13.11 5.80
N LEU A 78 -1.26 -12.51 4.83
CA LEU A 78 -0.30 -11.43 5.03
C LEU A 78 -0.79 -10.17 4.30
N TRP A 79 -0.50 -9.00 4.84
CA TRP A 79 -0.62 -7.74 4.10
C TRP A 79 0.40 -7.70 2.96
N ASN A 80 -0.04 -7.32 1.77
CA ASN A 80 0.84 -7.03 0.65
C ASN A 80 1.51 -5.67 0.86
N THR A 81 2.83 -5.65 0.98
CA THR A 81 3.58 -4.39 1.16
C THR A 81 3.76 -3.59 -0.12
N GLY A 82 3.46 -4.17 -1.29
CA GLY A 82 3.77 -3.58 -2.59
C GLY A 82 5.26 -3.63 -2.97
N LEU A 83 6.08 -4.35 -2.22
CA LEU A 83 7.48 -4.63 -2.54
C LEU A 83 7.59 -6.01 -3.17
N PHE A 84 8.19 -6.10 -4.35
CA PHE A 84 8.31 -7.33 -5.14
C PHE A 84 9.76 -7.64 -5.45
N LEU A 85 10.14 -8.90 -5.33
CA LEU A 85 11.44 -9.42 -5.73
C LEU A 85 11.26 -10.44 -6.84
N ALA A 86 12.11 -10.39 -7.85
CA ALA A 86 12.19 -11.38 -8.92
C ALA A 86 13.54 -11.26 -9.62
N ASN A 87 13.99 -12.31 -10.32
CA ASN A 87 15.05 -12.11 -11.28
C ASN A 87 14.50 -11.38 -12.54
N ALA A 88 15.32 -10.52 -13.15
CA ALA A 88 14.89 -9.65 -14.23
C ALA A 88 14.42 -10.44 -15.47
N ARG A 89 15.04 -11.59 -15.77
CA ARG A 89 14.65 -12.44 -16.88
C ARG A 89 13.26 -13.01 -16.68
N TYR A 90 12.99 -13.56 -15.51
CA TYR A 90 11.69 -14.12 -15.18
C TYR A 90 10.60 -13.03 -15.16
N LEU A 91 10.87 -11.88 -14.54
CA LEU A 91 9.94 -10.75 -14.56
C LEU A 91 9.58 -10.35 -15.98
N ARG A 92 10.57 -10.25 -16.88
CA ARG A 92 10.35 -9.95 -18.29
C ARG A 92 9.43 -10.96 -18.95
N THR A 93 9.72 -12.26 -18.82
CA THR A 93 8.90 -13.35 -19.39
C THR A 93 7.48 -13.34 -18.84
N THR A 94 7.32 -13.08 -17.54
CA THR A 94 6.01 -12.98 -16.89
C THR A 94 5.21 -11.79 -17.41
N MET A 95 5.86 -10.64 -17.59
CA MET A 95 5.20 -9.48 -18.20
C MET A 95 4.83 -9.74 -19.69
N GLU A 96 5.66 -10.44 -20.45
CA GLU A 96 5.32 -10.85 -21.82
C GLU A 96 4.06 -11.72 -21.88
N GLN A 97 3.91 -12.59 -20.91
CA GLN A 97 2.75 -13.49 -20.82
C GLN A 97 1.47 -12.78 -20.36
N TYR A 98 1.54 -11.97 -19.32
CA TYR A 98 0.36 -11.43 -18.63
C TYR A 98 0.06 -9.95 -18.92
N MET A 99 1.08 -9.18 -19.33
CA MET A 99 0.98 -7.74 -19.59
C MET A 99 1.68 -7.33 -20.91
N PRO A 100 1.44 -8.01 -22.04
CA PRO A 100 2.19 -7.78 -23.29
C PRO A 100 2.02 -6.35 -23.84
N SER A 101 0.88 -5.69 -23.57
CA SER A 101 0.65 -4.31 -24.00
C SER A 101 1.58 -3.30 -23.30
N VAL A 102 1.97 -3.57 -22.06
CA VAL A 102 2.93 -2.73 -21.33
C VAL A 102 4.32 -2.88 -21.94
N LEU A 103 4.76 -4.12 -22.21
CA LEU A 103 6.09 -4.36 -22.77
C LEU A 103 6.24 -3.81 -24.19
N ARG A 104 5.17 -3.82 -24.99
CA ARG A 104 5.25 -3.25 -26.35
C ARG A 104 5.76 -1.83 -26.33
N HIS A 105 5.25 -1.00 -25.44
CA HIS A 105 5.72 0.38 -25.31
C HIS A 105 7.15 0.46 -24.75
N LEU A 106 7.52 -0.41 -23.81
CA LEU A 106 8.89 -0.44 -23.29
C LEU A 106 9.89 -0.92 -24.35
N ASP A 107 9.50 -1.83 -25.23
CA ASP A 107 10.33 -2.35 -26.31
C ASP A 107 10.53 -1.34 -27.46
N GLU A 108 9.71 -0.31 -27.53
CA GLU A 108 9.87 0.82 -28.44
C GLU A 108 10.93 1.84 -27.95
N ILE A 109 11.36 1.73 -26.69
CA ILE A 109 12.46 2.54 -26.15
C ILE A 109 13.81 1.95 -26.60
N TYR A 110 14.56 2.73 -27.33
CA TYR A 110 15.85 2.26 -27.86
C TYR A 110 16.98 2.42 -26.84
N PRO A 111 17.90 1.44 -26.71
CA PRO A 111 18.97 1.47 -25.72
C PRO A 111 19.96 2.65 -25.84
N HIS A 112 19.93 3.37 -26.94
CA HIS A 112 20.80 4.54 -27.18
C HIS A 112 20.10 5.88 -26.89
N TRP A 113 18.83 5.85 -26.48
CA TRP A 113 18.15 7.08 -26.08
C TRP A 113 18.76 7.67 -24.81
N THR A 114 18.75 8.99 -24.77
CA THR A 114 19.05 9.72 -23.54
C THR A 114 17.87 9.61 -22.55
N ILE A 115 18.13 9.88 -21.29
CA ILE A 115 17.07 9.93 -20.25
C ILE A 115 15.95 10.92 -20.63
N ASP A 116 16.31 12.03 -21.28
CA ASP A 116 15.32 13.04 -21.71
C ASP A 116 14.43 12.51 -22.84
N GLU A 117 15.00 11.77 -23.80
CA GLU A 117 14.23 11.12 -24.87
C GLU A 117 13.29 10.03 -24.31
N GLU A 118 13.78 9.21 -23.39
CA GLU A 118 12.95 8.20 -22.69
C GLU A 118 11.80 8.87 -21.93
N ASN A 119 12.08 9.91 -21.16
CA ASN A 119 11.07 10.64 -20.41
C ASN A 119 10.03 11.30 -21.34
N ALA A 120 10.45 11.89 -22.44
CA ALA A 120 9.53 12.49 -23.41
C ALA A 120 8.61 11.43 -24.03
N TYR A 121 9.15 10.28 -24.43
CA TYR A 121 8.39 9.15 -24.95
C TYR A 121 7.39 8.63 -23.92
N MET A 122 7.83 8.42 -22.68
CA MET A 122 6.97 7.96 -21.60
C MET A 122 5.82 8.94 -21.31
N GLN A 123 6.08 10.24 -21.28
CA GLN A 123 5.03 11.26 -21.08
C GLN A 123 4.01 11.26 -22.21
N GLU A 124 4.43 11.11 -23.44
CA GLU A 124 3.53 11.07 -24.62
C GLU A 124 2.63 9.84 -24.59
N HIS A 125 3.20 8.66 -24.25
CA HIS A 125 2.50 7.39 -24.37
C HIS A 125 1.87 6.89 -23.07
N PHE A 126 2.17 7.49 -21.90
CA PHE A 126 1.71 7.02 -20.59
C PHE A 126 0.19 6.84 -20.50
N ARG A 127 -0.59 7.72 -21.15
CA ARG A 127 -2.05 7.62 -21.15
C ARG A 127 -2.59 6.42 -21.96
N SER A 128 -1.79 5.83 -22.82
CA SER A 128 -2.15 4.65 -23.62
C SER A 128 -1.85 3.34 -22.89
N TYR A 129 -1.10 3.36 -21.79
CA TYR A 129 -0.85 2.19 -20.98
C TYR A 129 -2.15 1.68 -20.34
N PRO A 130 -2.32 0.37 -20.20
CA PRO A 130 -3.47 -0.16 -19.49
C PRO A 130 -3.43 0.28 -18.02
N ASN A 131 -4.57 0.73 -17.51
CA ASN A 131 -4.74 1.04 -16.08
C ASN A 131 -4.88 -0.28 -15.29
N LEU A 132 -3.77 -1.00 -15.15
CA LEU A 132 -3.71 -2.33 -14.55
C LEU A 132 -2.48 -2.41 -13.64
N SER A 133 -2.68 -2.68 -12.34
CA SER A 133 -1.58 -2.91 -11.40
C SER A 133 -0.94 -4.28 -11.64
N ILE A 134 0.29 -4.45 -11.15
CA ILE A 134 0.98 -5.75 -11.14
C ILE A 134 0.21 -6.81 -10.36
N ASP A 135 -0.54 -6.39 -9.33
CA ASP A 135 -1.38 -7.27 -8.52
C ASP A 135 -2.44 -7.96 -9.39
N TYR A 136 -3.27 -7.18 -10.09
CA TYR A 136 -4.29 -7.70 -11.03
C TYR A 136 -3.71 -8.27 -12.32
N GLY A 137 -2.58 -7.74 -12.75
CA GLY A 137 -1.94 -8.15 -13.99
C GLY A 137 -1.23 -9.49 -13.88
N ILE A 138 -0.56 -9.73 -12.79
CA ILE A 138 0.34 -10.87 -12.58
C ILE A 138 -0.02 -11.69 -11.35
N LEU A 139 -0.10 -11.09 -10.14
CA LEU A 139 -0.23 -11.87 -8.89
C LEU A 139 -1.49 -12.73 -8.84
N GLU A 140 -2.61 -12.23 -9.34
CA GLU A 140 -3.87 -12.99 -9.38
C GLU A 140 -3.90 -14.09 -10.45
N LYS A 141 -2.97 -14.08 -11.41
CA LYS A 141 -3.02 -14.96 -12.58
C LYS A 141 -1.89 -15.97 -12.66
N SER A 142 -0.75 -15.67 -12.05
CA SER A 142 0.44 -16.49 -12.13
C SER A 142 0.45 -17.56 -11.05
N GLU A 143 0.73 -18.80 -11.43
CA GLU A 143 0.93 -19.92 -10.51
C GLU A 143 2.34 -19.95 -9.89
N HIS A 144 3.25 -19.11 -10.39
CA HIS A 144 4.64 -19.04 -9.94
C HIS A 144 4.88 -17.83 -9.05
N VAL A 145 4.06 -17.70 -8.01
CA VAL A 145 4.18 -16.64 -7.00
C VAL A 145 4.48 -17.27 -5.64
N CYS A 146 5.52 -16.77 -4.99
CA CYS A 146 5.84 -17.10 -3.60
C CYS A 146 5.77 -15.82 -2.77
N VAL A 147 5.30 -15.88 -1.54
CA VAL A 147 5.32 -14.75 -0.60
C VAL A 147 6.38 -14.95 0.47
N ALA A 148 7.16 -13.94 0.76
CA ALA A 148 8.04 -13.92 1.92
C ALA A 148 7.33 -13.28 3.11
N ARG A 149 7.18 -14.02 4.23
CA ARG A 149 6.70 -13.47 5.48
C ARG A 149 7.83 -12.71 6.18
N CYS A 150 7.63 -11.41 6.40
CA CYS A 150 8.65 -10.50 6.90
C CYS A 150 8.27 -9.89 8.26
N GLN A 151 9.29 -9.47 9.04
CA GLN A 151 9.14 -8.94 10.40
C GLN A 151 10.02 -7.71 10.65
N PHE A 152 10.22 -6.86 9.65
CA PHE A 152 11.05 -5.66 9.77
C PHE A 152 10.28 -4.41 10.24
N GLY A 153 9.01 -4.56 10.58
CA GLY A 153 8.13 -3.43 10.89
C GLY A 153 7.84 -2.59 9.64
N TRP A 154 6.58 -2.55 9.22
CA TRP A 154 6.14 -1.84 8.02
C TRP A 154 4.81 -1.13 8.29
N ALA A 155 4.69 0.09 7.77
CA ALA A 155 3.44 0.82 7.74
C ALA A 155 3.29 1.54 6.40
N ASP A 156 2.10 1.41 5.80
CA ASP A 156 1.71 2.19 4.63
C ASP A 156 1.16 3.55 5.10
N VAL A 157 1.94 4.60 4.89
CA VAL A 157 1.54 5.98 5.22
C VAL A 157 0.62 6.61 4.17
N GLY A 158 0.20 5.87 3.17
CA GLY A 158 -0.90 6.21 2.27
C GLY A 158 -2.28 6.13 2.93
N THR A 159 -2.36 5.53 4.12
CA THR A 159 -3.58 5.49 4.93
C THR A 159 -3.46 6.35 6.18
N TRP A 160 -4.58 6.87 6.67
CA TRP A 160 -4.61 7.65 7.92
C TRP A 160 -4.19 6.82 9.13
N HIS A 161 -4.52 5.54 9.13
CA HIS A 161 -4.10 4.64 10.18
C HIS A 161 -2.59 4.39 10.15
N GLY A 162 -2.01 4.19 8.96
CA GLY A 162 -0.56 4.07 8.80
C GLY A 162 0.19 5.34 9.24
N ILE A 163 -0.37 6.52 8.97
CA ILE A 163 0.14 7.79 9.49
C ILE A 163 0.09 7.81 11.02
N TYR A 164 -1.04 7.39 11.62
CA TYR A 164 -1.20 7.31 13.07
C TYR A 164 -0.15 6.38 13.71
N GLU A 165 0.07 5.19 13.14
CA GLU A 165 1.07 4.23 13.64
C GLU A 165 2.50 4.77 13.57
N ALA A 166 2.83 5.49 12.50
CA ALA A 166 4.19 5.96 12.22
C ALA A 166 4.57 7.26 12.91
N ARG A 167 3.63 7.96 13.57
CA ARG A 167 3.86 9.26 14.19
C ARG A 167 3.90 9.17 15.72
N GLU A 168 4.66 10.09 16.33
CA GLU A 168 4.65 10.33 17.77
C GLU A 168 3.26 10.77 18.22
N LYS A 169 2.85 10.29 19.38
CA LYS A 169 1.55 10.54 20.01
C LYS A 169 1.73 11.35 21.28
N ASP A 170 0.78 12.21 21.59
CA ASP A 170 0.71 12.84 22.93
C ASP A 170 0.29 11.82 24.00
N ALA A 171 0.13 12.29 25.26
CA ALA A 171 -0.22 11.43 26.39
C ALA A 171 -1.59 10.75 26.24
N GLU A 172 -2.50 11.36 25.50
CA GLU A 172 -3.85 10.87 25.21
C GLU A 172 -3.93 10.12 23.87
N GLY A 173 -2.79 9.85 23.21
CA GLY A 173 -2.73 9.10 21.96
C GLY A 173 -3.07 9.92 20.71
N ASN A 174 -3.14 11.25 20.78
CA ASN A 174 -3.42 12.07 19.60
C ASN A 174 -2.15 12.31 18.76
N VAL A 175 -2.32 12.37 17.45
CA VAL A 175 -1.30 12.76 16.47
C VAL A 175 -1.67 14.10 15.85
N VAL A 176 -0.76 15.08 15.89
CA VAL A 176 -0.96 16.41 15.30
C VAL A 176 0.10 16.67 14.23
N ILE A 177 -0.34 17.11 13.04
CA ILE A 177 0.50 17.36 11.88
C ILE A 177 0.29 18.79 11.39
N ASP A 178 1.37 19.56 11.27
CA ASP A 178 1.44 20.91 10.69
C ASP A 178 0.57 21.99 11.38
N SER A 179 -0.14 21.67 12.46
CA SER A 179 -1.10 22.55 13.13
C SER A 179 -0.87 22.66 14.62
N LYS A 180 -1.64 23.50 15.29
CA LYS A 180 -1.76 23.54 16.75
C LYS A 180 -3.15 23.07 17.12
N VAL A 181 -3.26 22.27 18.19
CA VAL A 181 -4.55 21.75 18.64
C VAL A 181 -4.67 21.94 20.14
N LEU A 182 -5.81 22.46 20.58
CA LEU A 182 -6.26 22.40 21.96
C LEU A 182 -7.26 21.24 22.04
N PHE A 183 -6.90 20.19 22.74
CA PHE A 183 -7.80 19.07 23.02
C PHE A 183 -8.51 19.29 24.36
N ASP A 184 -9.81 19.04 24.37
CA ASP A 184 -10.66 19.01 25.56
C ASP A 184 -11.41 17.66 25.55
N ASP A 185 -11.18 16.81 26.54
CA ASP A 185 -11.74 15.45 26.62
C ASP A 185 -11.67 14.70 25.28
N SER A 186 -10.50 14.72 24.63
CA SER A 186 -10.29 14.19 23.28
C SER A 186 -9.06 13.32 23.21
N ARG A 187 -9.18 12.10 22.67
CA ARG A 187 -8.10 11.11 22.61
C ARG A 187 -8.11 10.29 21.31
N ASP A 188 -6.94 9.72 21.02
CA ASP A 188 -6.77 8.75 19.92
C ASP A 188 -7.11 9.32 18.52
N ASN A 189 -6.90 10.63 18.32
CA ASN A 189 -7.24 11.34 17.09
C ASN A 189 -6.03 11.58 16.18
N VAL A 190 -6.27 11.78 14.90
CA VAL A 190 -5.29 12.30 13.93
C VAL A 190 -5.79 13.64 13.41
N VAL A 191 -4.99 14.69 13.61
CA VAL A 191 -5.33 16.05 13.17
C VAL A 191 -4.27 16.56 12.23
N LYS A 192 -4.66 16.89 10.99
CA LYS A 192 -3.82 17.52 9.98
C LYS A 192 -4.54 18.70 9.35
N LEU A 193 -4.12 19.90 9.71
CA LEU A 193 -4.65 21.14 9.12
C LEU A 193 -3.53 21.90 8.39
N SER A 194 -3.90 22.94 7.70
CA SER A 194 -2.94 23.84 7.06
C SER A 194 -2.00 24.45 8.10
N LYS A 195 -0.73 24.61 7.75
CA LYS A 195 0.33 25.08 8.64
C LYS A 195 -0.06 26.39 9.34
N GLY A 196 0.10 26.41 10.64
CA GLY A 196 -0.17 27.57 11.48
C GLY A 196 -1.63 27.74 11.93
N LYS A 197 -2.54 26.86 11.51
CA LYS A 197 -3.91 26.85 12.03
C LYS A 197 -3.97 26.34 13.48
N LEU A 198 -4.91 26.87 14.25
CA LEU A 198 -5.30 26.38 15.55
C LEU A 198 -6.67 25.73 15.45
N ALA A 199 -6.79 24.51 15.92
CA ALA A 199 -8.08 23.86 16.16
C ALA A 199 -8.36 23.74 17.65
N VAL A 200 -9.64 23.76 18.03
CA VAL A 200 -10.12 23.40 19.36
C VAL A 200 -11.06 22.21 19.18
N LEU A 201 -10.72 21.08 19.76
CA LEU A 201 -11.46 19.82 19.57
C LEU A 201 -11.91 19.31 20.94
N GLY A 202 -13.23 19.24 21.14
CA GLY A 202 -13.84 18.77 22.38
C GLY A 202 -14.62 17.48 22.18
N GLY A 203 -14.41 16.48 23.06
CA GLY A 203 -15.17 15.23 23.11
C GLY A 203 -14.94 14.28 21.93
N LEU A 204 -13.82 14.39 21.21
CA LEU A 204 -13.52 13.52 20.07
C LEU A 204 -12.64 12.33 20.47
N GLU A 205 -13.07 11.13 20.13
CA GLU A 205 -12.31 9.91 20.34
C GLU A 205 -12.23 9.07 19.06
N GLY A 206 -11.00 8.82 18.59
CA GLY A 206 -10.73 7.98 17.42
C GLY A 206 -11.16 8.63 16.10
N PHE A 207 -10.98 9.93 15.94
CA PHE A 207 -11.33 10.66 14.72
C PHE A 207 -10.10 11.07 13.90
N ILE A 208 -10.35 11.26 12.62
CA ILE A 208 -9.51 12.01 11.70
C ILE A 208 -10.15 13.37 11.50
N VAL A 209 -9.35 14.43 11.65
CA VAL A 209 -9.69 15.81 11.31
C VAL A 209 -8.63 16.29 10.33
N ALA A 210 -8.96 16.35 9.06
CA ALA A 210 -8.00 16.67 8.01
C ALA A 210 -8.52 17.77 7.08
N GLU A 211 -7.64 18.68 6.69
CA GLU A 211 -7.95 19.77 5.77
C GLU A 211 -7.00 19.78 4.58
N LYS A 212 -7.55 20.01 3.40
CA LYS A 212 -6.80 20.30 2.17
C LYS A 212 -7.57 21.34 1.35
N GLY A 213 -6.97 22.50 1.10
CA GLY A 213 -7.65 23.60 0.39
C GLY A 213 -8.93 24.03 1.10
N ASN A 214 -10.05 23.92 0.42
CA ASN A 214 -11.38 24.27 0.93
C ASN A 214 -12.16 23.07 1.49
N VAL A 215 -11.52 21.88 1.61
CA VAL A 215 -12.17 20.67 2.09
C VAL A 215 -11.72 20.37 3.50
N LEU A 216 -12.69 20.17 4.40
CA LEU A 216 -12.48 19.65 5.74
C LEU A 216 -13.13 18.27 5.86
N LEU A 217 -12.34 17.27 6.20
CA LEU A 217 -12.79 15.92 6.50
C LEU A 217 -12.80 15.69 8.01
N VAL A 218 -13.92 15.21 8.54
CA VAL A 218 -14.05 14.72 9.92
C VAL A 218 -14.74 13.36 9.86
N CYS A 219 -14.03 12.29 10.21
CA CYS A 219 -14.59 10.94 10.22
C CYS A 219 -13.91 10.05 11.24
N LYS A 220 -14.50 8.89 11.55
CA LYS A 220 -13.85 7.87 12.39
C LYS A 220 -12.57 7.34 11.74
N LYS A 221 -11.53 7.18 12.54
CA LYS A 221 -10.24 6.62 12.12
C LYS A 221 -10.35 5.14 11.77
N GLU A 222 -11.19 4.41 12.47
CA GLU A 222 -11.30 2.95 12.39
C GLU A 222 -11.58 2.43 10.98
N ASP A 223 -12.46 3.08 10.23
CA ASP A 223 -12.82 2.69 8.86
C ASP A 223 -12.40 3.72 7.80
N SER A 224 -11.40 4.54 8.12
CA SER A 224 -11.05 5.71 7.32
C SER A 224 -10.72 5.38 5.86
N SER A 225 -10.05 4.26 5.58
CA SER A 225 -9.72 3.87 4.20
C SER A 225 -10.97 3.61 3.35
N ALA A 226 -11.99 2.95 3.91
CA ALA A 226 -13.27 2.71 3.23
C ALA A 226 -14.12 3.98 3.16
N LEU A 227 -14.20 4.74 4.27
CA LEU A 227 -14.97 5.97 4.35
C LEU A 227 -14.46 7.05 3.39
N VAL A 228 -13.14 7.25 3.32
CA VAL A 228 -12.56 8.24 2.41
C VAL A 228 -12.85 7.88 0.96
N ARG A 229 -12.69 6.61 0.55
CA ARG A 229 -13.06 6.17 -0.81
C ARG A 229 -14.53 6.45 -1.12
N LYS A 230 -15.43 6.13 -0.18
CA LYS A 230 -16.86 6.41 -0.31
C LYS A 230 -17.13 7.91 -0.49
N TYR A 231 -16.54 8.76 0.36
CA TYR A 231 -16.76 10.20 0.30
C TYR A 231 -16.21 10.84 -0.97
N VAL A 232 -15.02 10.40 -1.42
CA VAL A 232 -14.43 10.85 -2.70
C VAL A 232 -15.39 10.54 -3.86
N ASN A 233 -15.93 9.33 -3.93
CA ASN A 233 -16.90 8.96 -4.96
C ASN A 233 -18.20 9.76 -4.87
N GLU A 234 -18.74 9.97 -3.67
CA GLU A 234 -19.96 10.77 -3.47
C GLU A 234 -19.75 12.24 -3.86
N ILE A 235 -18.60 12.82 -3.52
CA ILE A 235 -18.25 14.20 -3.90
C ILE A 235 -18.14 14.29 -5.41
N ALA A 236 -17.42 13.37 -6.07
CA ALA A 236 -17.28 13.35 -7.52
C ALA A 236 -18.64 13.35 -8.25
N ILE A 237 -19.59 12.55 -7.74
CA ILE A 237 -20.95 12.46 -8.29
C ILE A 237 -21.74 13.78 -8.08
N ARG A 238 -21.60 14.43 -6.92
CA ARG A 238 -22.42 15.59 -6.52
C ARG A 238 -21.86 16.93 -7.01
N THR A 239 -20.54 17.06 -7.05
CA THR A 239 -19.85 18.36 -7.30
C THR A 239 -18.85 18.31 -8.44
N GLY A 240 -18.68 17.15 -9.09
CA GLY A 240 -17.61 16.94 -10.07
C GLY A 240 -16.23 16.90 -9.39
N GLU A 241 -15.20 17.31 -10.12
CA GLU A 241 -13.80 17.24 -9.67
C GLU A 241 -13.33 18.47 -8.87
N GLU A 242 -14.21 19.43 -8.58
CA GLU A 242 -13.86 20.71 -7.93
C GLU A 242 -13.21 20.55 -6.56
N TYR A 243 -13.57 19.48 -5.82
CA TYR A 243 -13.11 19.23 -4.45
C TYR A 243 -12.31 17.91 -4.29
N LEU A 244 -11.74 17.39 -5.38
CA LEU A 244 -10.95 16.14 -5.38
C LEU A 244 -9.43 16.34 -5.34
#